data_1e85006756980469a70ee9e126ca3626
#
_entry.id   1e85006756980469a70ee9e126ca3626
#
_cell.length_a   1.000
_cell.length_b   1.000
_cell.length_c   1.000
_cell.angle_alpha   90.00
_cell.angle_beta   90.00
_cell.angle_gamma   90.00
#
_symmetry.space_group_name_H-M   'P 1'
#
loop_
_entity.id
_entity.type
_entity.pdbx_description
1 polymer ?
#
loop_
_entity_poly.entity_id
_entity_poly.type
_entity_poly.pdbx_seq_one_letter_code
_entity_poly.pdbx_strand_id
1 'polypeptide(L)'
;MSLILYTAPTPDGYKVSIALEEMGLGYTVQPLDLTKGEQKRAEFLKLNPNGKVPCLIDDDFAVMESGAILLWLAEKSGQLLPSHRQGRSEALQWLMLQVGGLGPMMGQANLFGHYWPEKLPAVQARYLGEVKRLFTILDARLSDRDYLAGDYSIADIAHFCWVRTAGWTGVDLAPLPHLSRWVDAIVARPAVQRGLKVPEVSPVQEGGDNTAFIARTKKLLGLGAREA
;
A
#
# COMPACT_ATOMS: atom_id res chain seq x y z
N MET A 1 10.90 -8.72 22.83
CA MET A 1 10.53 -7.76 21.78
C MET A 1 9.24 -8.23 21.15
N SER A 2 8.18 -7.46 21.31
CA SER A 2 6.85 -7.81 20.78
C SER A 2 6.46 -6.79 19.69
N LEU A 3 6.19 -7.29 18.46
CA LEU A 3 5.64 -6.46 17.39
C LEU A 3 4.14 -6.69 17.32
N ILE A 4 3.35 -5.62 17.33
CA ILE A 4 1.89 -5.68 17.17
C ILE A 4 1.53 -4.81 15.96
N LEU A 5 0.92 -5.42 14.95
CA LEU A 5 0.49 -4.74 13.73
C LEU A 5 -1.02 -4.48 13.75
N TYR A 6 -1.39 -3.21 13.91
CA TYR A 6 -2.76 -2.73 13.66
C TYR A 6 -2.95 -2.50 12.17
N THR A 7 -3.83 -3.26 11.54
CA THR A 7 -3.95 -3.26 10.08
C THR A 7 -5.38 -3.56 9.61
N ALA A 8 -5.59 -3.34 8.33
CA ALA A 8 -6.77 -3.75 7.57
C ALA A 8 -6.32 -4.16 6.15
N PRO A 9 -7.14 -4.89 5.38
CA PRO A 9 -6.80 -5.34 4.03
C PRO A 9 -6.81 -4.17 3.04
N THR A 10 -5.77 -3.36 3.10
CA THR A 10 -5.53 -2.18 2.26
C THR A 10 -4.14 -2.26 1.65
N PRO A 11 -3.86 -1.58 0.52
CA PRO A 11 -2.51 -1.54 -0.04
C PRO A 11 -1.45 -1.14 0.99
N ASP A 12 -1.74 -0.15 1.84
CA ASP A 12 -0.79 0.31 2.86
C ASP A 12 -0.63 -0.69 4.02
N GLY A 13 -1.69 -1.40 4.40
CA GLY A 13 -1.64 -2.47 5.39
C GLY A 13 -0.75 -3.62 4.94
N TYR A 14 -0.90 -4.04 3.68
CA TYR A 14 -0.10 -5.11 3.09
C TYR A 14 1.39 -4.78 2.97
N LYS A 15 1.79 -3.51 2.85
CA LYS A 15 3.20 -3.13 2.88
C LYS A 15 3.89 -3.67 4.13
N VAL A 16 3.25 -3.49 5.28
CA VAL A 16 3.86 -3.84 6.57
C VAL A 16 3.81 -5.34 6.82
N SER A 17 2.69 -6.01 6.54
CA SER A 17 2.62 -7.46 6.68
C SER A 17 3.60 -8.19 5.78
N ILE A 18 3.75 -7.75 4.52
CA ILE A 18 4.76 -8.32 3.60
C ILE A 18 6.17 -8.08 4.13
N ALA A 19 6.49 -6.88 4.61
CA ALA A 19 7.82 -6.60 5.15
C ALA A 19 8.16 -7.46 6.37
N LEU A 20 7.22 -7.65 7.29
CA LEU A 20 7.38 -8.52 8.45
C LEU A 20 7.65 -9.97 8.04
N GLU A 21 6.91 -10.48 7.06
CA GLU A 21 7.10 -11.82 6.51
C GLU A 21 8.42 -11.99 5.75
N GLU A 22 8.83 -10.99 4.97
CA GLU A 22 10.11 -11.01 4.24
C GLU A 22 11.32 -10.95 5.17
N MET A 23 11.20 -10.22 6.27
CA MET A 23 12.26 -10.10 7.27
C MET A 23 12.24 -11.25 8.29
N GLY A 24 11.23 -12.12 8.27
CA GLY A 24 11.09 -13.23 9.22
C GLY A 24 10.86 -12.78 10.65
N LEU A 25 10.26 -11.62 10.85
CA LEU A 25 9.98 -11.05 12.17
C LEU A 25 8.65 -11.60 12.72
N GLY A 26 8.68 -12.12 13.95
CA GLY A 26 7.45 -12.54 14.64
C GLY A 26 6.61 -11.35 15.07
N TYR A 27 5.30 -11.40 14.84
CA TYR A 27 4.38 -10.32 15.19
C TYR A 27 2.98 -10.83 15.54
N THR A 28 2.20 -10.00 16.22
CA THR A 28 0.77 -10.21 16.49
C THR A 28 -0.05 -9.27 15.63
N VAL A 29 -1.17 -9.75 15.10
CA VAL A 29 -2.07 -8.94 14.27
C VAL A 29 -3.26 -8.46 15.09
N GLN A 30 -3.53 -7.15 15.01
CA GLN A 30 -4.75 -6.52 15.51
C GLN A 30 -5.54 -5.97 14.31
N PRO A 31 -6.45 -6.74 13.73
CA PRO A 31 -7.24 -6.29 12.60
C PRO A 31 -8.23 -5.22 13.03
N LEU A 32 -8.35 -4.17 12.22
CA LEU A 32 -9.33 -3.10 12.42
C LEU A 32 -10.43 -3.17 11.35
N ASP A 33 -11.68 -3.17 11.79
CA ASP A 33 -12.82 -3.02 10.89
C ASP A 33 -13.03 -1.54 10.55
N LEU A 34 -12.47 -1.14 9.40
CA LEU A 34 -12.58 0.24 8.92
C LEU A 34 -14.05 0.65 8.67
N THR A 35 -14.94 -0.32 8.38
CA THR A 35 -16.37 -0.04 8.11
C THR A 35 -17.12 0.33 9.38
N LYS A 36 -16.61 -0.07 10.54
CA LYS A 36 -17.11 0.32 11.86
C LYS A 36 -16.41 1.55 12.44
N GLY A 37 -15.49 2.15 11.70
CA GLY A 37 -14.74 3.33 12.15
C GLY A 37 -13.76 3.04 13.28
N GLU A 38 -13.31 1.79 13.43
CA GLU A 38 -12.42 1.40 14.55
C GLU A 38 -11.10 2.18 14.56
N GLN A 39 -10.62 2.59 13.38
CA GLN A 39 -9.45 3.46 13.23
C GLN A 39 -9.69 4.91 13.77
N LYS A 40 -10.91 5.26 14.16
CA LYS A 40 -11.29 6.56 14.72
C LYS A 40 -11.62 6.48 16.22
N ARG A 41 -11.52 5.30 16.82
CA ARG A 41 -11.70 5.14 18.26
C ARG A 41 -10.59 5.83 19.05
N ALA A 42 -10.91 6.36 20.22
CA ALA A 42 -9.98 7.12 21.05
C ALA A 42 -8.72 6.32 21.41
N GLU A 43 -8.85 5.01 21.63
CA GLU A 43 -7.75 4.12 21.96
C GLU A 43 -6.75 4.03 20.79
N PHE A 44 -7.24 3.89 19.55
CA PHE A 44 -6.38 3.83 18.39
C PHE A 44 -5.79 5.21 18.05
N LEU A 45 -6.54 6.29 18.22
CA LEU A 45 -6.04 7.65 17.97
C LEU A 45 -4.89 8.05 18.90
N LYS A 46 -4.75 7.43 20.08
CA LYS A 46 -3.56 7.59 20.93
C LYS A 46 -2.31 6.98 20.33
N LEU A 47 -2.46 5.89 19.54
CA LEU A 47 -1.36 5.22 18.85
C LEU A 47 -1.04 5.89 17.52
N ASN A 48 -2.07 6.27 16.78
CA ASN A 48 -1.94 6.94 15.49
C ASN A 48 -2.97 8.09 15.37
N PRO A 49 -2.58 9.34 15.64
CA PRO A 49 -3.48 10.49 15.61
C PRO A 49 -4.05 10.79 14.22
N ASN A 50 -3.44 10.28 13.13
CA ASN A 50 -3.98 10.36 11.79
C ASN A 50 -5.25 9.47 11.63
N GLY A 51 -5.41 8.45 12.50
CA GLY A 51 -6.55 7.55 12.47
C GLY A 51 -6.65 6.78 11.16
N LYS A 52 -5.52 6.26 10.68
CA LYS A 52 -5.39 5.39 9.51
C LYS A 52 -4.57 4.16 9.85
N VAL A 53 -4.73 3.10 9.09
CA VAL A 53 -3.89 1.90 9.11
C VAL A 53 -2.84 1.99 8.00
N PRO A 54 -1.68 1.34 8.19
CA PRO A 54 -1.23 0.58 9.35
C PRO A 54 -0.68 1.45 10.51
N CYS A 55 -0.59 0.82 11.69
CA CYS A 55 0.22 1.30 12.81
C CYS A 55 0.95 0.10 13.41
N LEU A 56 2.24 0.22 13.67
CA LEU A 56 3.06 -0.81 14.29
C LEU A 56 3.41 -0.39 15.73
N ILE A 57 3.26 -1.31 16.67
CA ILE A 57 3.80 -1.14 18.02
C ILE A 57 5.03 -2.02 18.15
N ASP A 58 6.14 -1.44 18.52
CA ASP A 58 7.39 -2.12 18.83
C ASP A 58 7.67 -1.94 20.33
N ASP A 59 7.39 -2.98 21.10
CA ASP A 59 7.32 -2.96 22.58
C ASP A 59 6.31 -1.90 23.08
N ASP A 60 6.75 -0.69 23.42
CA ASP A 60 5.92 0.43 23.89
C ASP A 60 5.90 1.63 22.90
N PHE A 61 6.63 1.52 21.79
CA PHE A 61 6.76 2.59 20.81
C PHE A 61 5.82 2.39 19.62
N ALA A 62 4.97 3.38 19.36
CA ALA A 62 4.06 3.38 18.22
C ALA A 62 4.70 4.04 17.00
N VAL A 63 4.72 3.34 15.88
CA VAL A 63 5.16 3.84 14.57
C VAL A 63 3.98 3.92 13.63
N MET A 64 3.68 5.10 13.13
CA MET A 64 2.65 5.32 12.10
C MET A 64 3.29 5.63 10.75
N GLU A 65 2.46 5.67 9.69
CA GLU A 65 2.83 5.84 8.27
C GLU A 65 3.55 4.61 7.71
N SER A 66 2.94 4.00 6.69
CA SER A 66 3.46 2.74 6.12
C SER A 66 4.91 2.82 5.64
N GLY A 67 5.30 3.95 5.05
CA GLY A 67 6.69 4.18 4.62
C GLY A 67 7.67 4.29 5.79
N ALA A 68 7.27 4.95 6.89
CA ALA A 68 8.08 5.06 8.09
C ALA A 68 8.20 3.70 8.80
N ILE A 69 7.12 2.92 8.84
CA ILE A 69 7.14 1.55 9.41
C ILE A 69 8.08 0.66 8.60
N LEU A 70 8.04 0.71 7.26
CA LEU A 70 8.97 -0.03 6.41
C LEU A 70 10.43 0.30 6.72
N LEU A 71 10.74 1.59 6.87
CA LEU A 71 12.09 2.06 7.22
C LEU A 71 12.50 1.57 8.62
N TRP A 72 11.61 1.70 9.60
CA TRP A 72 11.82 1.21 10.96
C TRP A 72 12.17 -0.27 11.01
N LEU A 73 11.37 -1.10 10.33
CA LEU A 73 11.59 -2.55 10.28
C LEU A 73 12.89 -2.91 9.54
N ALA A 74 13.22 -2.21 8.45
CA ALA A 74 14.45 -2.42 7.71
C ALA A 74 15.69 -2.08 8.57
N GLU A 75 15.65 -0.99 9.31
CA GLU A 75 16.73 -0.59 10.23
C GLU A 75 16.86 -1.56 11.41
N LYS A 76 15.73 -1.99 11.98
CA LYS A 76 15.68 -2.95 13.08
C LYS A 76 16.24 -4.32 12.69
N SER A 77 15.90 -4.81 11.50
CA SER A 77 16.31 -6.14 11.02
C SER A 77 17.65 -6.15 10.28
N GLY A 78 18.11 -5.00 9.81
CA GLY A 78 19.26 -4.91 8.89
C GLY A 78 19.00 -5.49 7.51
N GLN A 79 17.73 -5.64 7.10
CA GLN A 79 17.33 -6.27 5.84
C GLN A 79 16.53 -5.30 4.95
N LEU A 80 16.48 -5.58 3.65
CA LEU A 80 15.66 -4.87 2.64
C LEU A 80 15.96 -3.36 2.51
N LEU A 81 17.10 -2.92 3.02
CA LEU A 81 17.60 -1.56 2.86
C LEU A 81 19.14 -1.60 2.79
N PRO A 82 19.76 -1.15 1.70
CA PRO A 82 21.20 -1.14 1.59
C PRO A 82 21.86 -0.34 2.72
N SER A 83 22.97 -0.84 3.27
CA SER A 83 23.72 -0.18 4.33
C SER A 83 24.61 0.94 3.81
N HIS A 84 25.09 0.85 2.57
CA HIS A 84 25.94 1.87 1.98
C HIS A 84 25.14 3.10 1.52
N ARG A 85 25.76 4.27 1.67
CA ARG A 85 25.09 5.59 1.52
C ARG A 85 24.29 5.75 0.22
N GLN A 86 24.87 5.36 -0.92
CA GLN A 86 24.24 5.57 -2.23
C GLN A 86 23.03 4.66 -2.41
N GLY A 87 23.16 3.36 -2.17
CA GLY A 87 22.05 2.40 -2.30
C GLY A 87 20.92 2.71 -1.32
N ARG A 88 21.27 3.09 -0.07
CA ARG A 88 20.26 3.55 0.90
C ARG A 88 19.51 4.78 0.37
N SER A 89 20.22 5.77 -0.16
CA SER A 89 19.61 6.97 -0.76
C SER A 89 18.68 6.60 -1.91
N GLU A 90 19.10 5.68 -2.78
CA GLU A 90 18.32 5.24 -3.93
C GLU A 90 17.01 4.54 -3.49
N ALA A 91 17.09 3.61 -2.54
CA ALA A 91 15.92 2.96 -1.98
C ALA A 91 14.94 3.97 -1.34
N LEU A 92 15.45 4.96 -0.61
CA LEU A 92 14.64 6.01 -0.02
C LEU A 92 14.00 6.93 -1.07
N GLN A 93 14.69 7.26 -2.16
CA GLN A 93 14.11 8.05 -3.26
C GLN A 93 12.88 7.35 -3.84
N TRP A 94 12.98 6.05 -4.14
CA TRP A 94 11.86 5.27 -4.64
C TRP A 94 10.77 5.10 -3.58
N LEU A 95 11.12 4.88 -2.33
CA LEU A 95 10.12 4.83 -1.24
C LEU A 95 9.35 6.15 -1.14
N MET A 96 10.05 7.30 -1.18
CA MET A 96 9.39 8.62 -1.11
C MET A 96 8.53 8.91 -2.34
N LEU A 97 8.94 8.46 -3.54
CA LEU A 97 8.11 8.56 -4.74
C LEU A 97 6.79 7.77 -4.58
N GLN A 98 6.84 6.64 -3.89
CA GLN A 98 5.63 5.87 -3.61
C GLN A 98 4.72 6.61 -2.62
N VAL A 99 5.23 7.02 -1.45
CA VAL A 99 4.40 7.59 -0.38
C VAL A 99 3.92 9.01 -0.71
N GLY A 100 4.72 9.80 -1.41
CA GLY A 100 4.38 11.17 -1.82
C GLY A 100 3.73 11.29 -3.20
N GLY A 101 3.82 10.26 -4.02
CA GLY A 101 3.37 10.27 -5.41
C GLY A 101 2.36 9.17 -5.73
N LEU A 102 2.83 7.97 -6.00
CA LEU A 102 2.01 6.90 -6.56
C LEU A 102 0.82 6.54 -5.68
N GLY A 103 1.04 6.30 -4.39
CA GLY A 103 -0.03 5.93 -3.45
C GLY A 103 -1.16 6.98 -3.41
N PRO A 104 -0.85 8.26 -3.14
CA PRO A 104 -1.84 9.33 -3.17
C PRO A 104 -2.56 9.47 -4.51
N MET A 105 -1.86 9.39 -5.65
CA MET A 105 -2.49 9.54 -6.96
C MET A 105 -3.42 8.39 -7.30
N MET A 106 -3.03 7.14 -7.02
CA MET A 106 -3.92 5.99 -7.17
C MET A 106 -5.10 6.07 -6.20
N GLY A 107 -4.87 6.51 -4.96
CA GLY A 107 -5.94 6.73 -3.99
C GLY A 107 -6.99 7.72 -4.49
N GLN A 108 -6.58 8.85 -5.07
CA GLN A 108 -7.50 9.82 -5.67
C GLN A 108 -8.17 9.29 -6.94
N ALA A 109 -7.43 8.57 -7.81
CA ALA A 109 -8.01 7.94 -8.99
C ALA A 109 -9.14 6.96 -8.59
N ASN A 110 -8.91 6.14 -7.56
CA ASN A 110 -9.91 5.24 -7.02
C ASN A 110 -11.09 5.98 -6.38
N LEU A 111 -10.81 7.06 -5.62
CA LEU A 111 -11.85 7.89 -5.00
C LEU A 111 -12.84 8.41 -6.05
N PHE A 112 -12.34 9.09 -7.07
CA PHE A 112 -13.18 9.69 -8.10
C PHE A 112 -13.70 8.68 -9.13
N GLY A 113 -13.04 7.53 -9.27
CA GLY A 113 -13.49 6.43 -10.14
C GLY A 113 -14.64 5.61 -9.58
N HIS A 114 -14.59 5.30 -8.27
CA HIS A 114 -15.49 4.32 -7.66
C HIS A 114 -16.38 4.89 -6.55
N TYR A 115 -15.88 5.86 -5.76
CA TYR A 115 -16.52 6.21 -4.50
C TYR A 115 -17.20 7.58 -4.53
N TRP A 116 -16.70 8.54 -5.28
CA TRP A 116 -17.29 9.87 -5.38
C TRP A 116 -18.72 9.79 -5.94
N PRO A 117 -19.71 10.49 -5.34
CA PRO A 117 -21.11 10.39 -5.77
C PRO A 117 -21.34 10.85 -7.21
N GLU A 118 -20.69 11.95 -7.59
CA GLU A 118 -20.83 12.56 -8.91
C GLU A 118 -19.74 12.05 -9.86
N LYS A 119 -20.07 11.89 -11.13
CA LYS A 119 -19.09 11.61 -12.16
C LYS A 119 -18.37 12.91 -12.54
N LEU A 120 -17.06 12.96 -12.29
CA LEU A 120 -16.20 14.09 -12.60
C LEU A 120 -15.09 13.69 -13.58
N PRO A 121 -15.41 13.53 -14.90
CA PRO A 121 -14.50 12.94 -15.88
C PRO A 121 -13.14 13.65 -15.97
N ALA A 122 -13.14 14.98 -15.89
CA ALA A 122 -11.90 15.76 -15.97
C ALA A 122 -10.98 15.51 -14.75
N VAL A 123 -11.57 15.39 -13.56
CA VAL A 123 -10.83 15.08 -12.33
C VAL A 123 -10.27 13.67 -12.38
N GLN A 124 -11.10 12.71 -12.77
CA GLN A 124 -10.68 11.32 -12.93
C GLN A 124 -9.56 11.20 -13.96
N ALA A 125 -9.70 11.83 -15.13
CA ALA A 125 -8.68 11.82 -16.17
C ALA A 125 -7.35 12.42 -15.70
N ARG A 126 -7.39 13.48 -14.88
CA ARG A 126 -6.19 14.09 -14.30
C ARG A 126 -5.41 13.10 -13.43
N TYR A 127 -6.09 12.39 -12.52
CA TYR A 127 -5.44 11.43 -11.63
C TYR A 127 -4.98 10.17 -12.37
N LEU A 128 -5.81 9.63 -13.27
CA LEU A 128 -5.41 8.49 -14.10
C LEU A 128 -4.22 8.82 -15.00
N GLY A 129 -4.17 10.02 -15.56
CA GLY A 129 -3.01 10.48 -16.35
C GLY A 129 -1.73 10.49 -15.53
N GLU A 130 -1.79 10.96 -14.27
CA GLU A 130 -0.62 10.96 -13.39
C GLU A 130 -0.21 9.53 -12.96
N VAL A 131 -1.17 8.65 -12.68
CA VAL A 131 -0.87 7.24 -12.39
C VAL A 131 -0.16 6.57 -13.56
N LYS A 132 -0.67 6.76 -14.80
CA LYS A 132 -0.05 6.23 -16.02
C LYS A 132 1.38 6.76 -16.20
N ARG A 133 1.60 8.06 -15.98
CA ARG A 133 2.93 8.66 -16.04
C ARG A 133 3.89 8.02 -15.04
N LEU A 134 3.44 7.81 -13.80
CA LEU A 134 4.25 7.17 -12.76
C LEU A 134 4.54 5.71 -13.07
N PHE A 135 3.59 4.98 -13.63
CA PHE A 135 3.81 3.59 -14.08
C PHE A 135 4.83 3.53 -15.24
N THR A 136 4.78 4.48 -16.17
CA THR A 136 5.80 4.57 -17.25
C THR A 136 7.21 4.82 -16.67
N ILE A 137 7.33 5.63 -15.61
CA ILE A 137 8.61 5.84 -14.92
C ILE A 137 9.10 4.54 -14.27
N LEU A 138 8.21 3.79 -13.62
CA LEU A 138 8.57 2.50 -13.01
C LEU A 138 8.98 1.48 -14.08
N ASP A 139 8.22 1.38 -15.18
CA ASP A 139 8.54 0.48 -16.27
C ASP A 139 9.91 0.79 -16.90
N ALA A 140 10.17 2.06 -17.19
CA ALA A 140 11.47 2.50 -17.71
C ALA A 140 12.61 2.21 -16.71
N ARG A 141 12.37 2.40 -15.42
CA ARG A 141 13.36 2.07 -14.37
C ARG A 141 13.68 0.58 -14.32
N LEU A 142 12.71 -0.27 -14.58
CA LEU A 142 12.83 -1.74 -14.53
C LEU A 142 13.31 -2.36 -15.84
N SER A 143 13.61 -1.56 -16.87
CA SER A 143 14.03 -2.05 -18.19
C SER A 143 15.38 -2.78 -18.18
N ASP A 144 16.29 -2.41 -17.29
CA ASP A 144 17.64 -2.94 -17.18
C ASP A 144 17.97 -3.56 -15.81
N ARG A 145 16.95 -3.76 -14.96
CA ARG A 145 17.12 -4.27 -13.60
C ARG A 145 15.90 -5.02 -13.10
N ASP A 146 16.11 -5.82 -12.07
CA ASP A 146 15.04 -6.63 -11.49
C ASP A 146 14.21 -5.88 -10.46
N TYR A 147 14.82 -4.92 -9.72
CA TYR A 147 14.18 -4.18 -8.64
C TYR A 147 14.53 -2.67 -8.69
N LEU A 148 13.70 -1.85 -8.04
CA LEU A 148 13.76 -0.39 -8.15
C LEU A 148 15.09 0.22 -7.66
N ALA A 149 15.68 -0.34 -6.60
CA ALA A 149 16.93 0.17 -6.01
C ALA A 149 18.11 -0.80 -6.18
N GLY A 150 18.10 -1.62 -7.23
CA GLY A 150 19.08 -2.67 -7.48
C GLY A 150 18.66 -3.99 -6.90
N ASP A 151 18.83 -4.20 -5.60
CA ASP A 151 18.32 -5.37 -4.89
C ASP A 151 16.88 -5.13 -4.41
N TYR A 152 16.15 -6.24 -4.13
CA TYR A 152 14.81 -6.19 -3.56
C TYR A 152 14.82 -5.46 -2.22
N SER A 153 13.94 -4.47 -2.07
CA SER A 153 13.98 -3.53 -0.96
C SER A 153 12.59 -3.11 -0.49
N ILE A 154 12.54 -2.33 0.58
CA ILE A 154 11.31 -1.69 1.07
C ILE A 154 10.62 -0.80 0.02
N ALA A 155 11.38 -0.28 -0.95
CA ALA A 155 10.82 0.50 -2.06
C ALA A 155 9.96 -0.36 -2.98
N ASP A 156 10.42 -1.59 -3.28
CA ASP A 156 9.68 -2.55 -4.09
C ASP A 156 8.38 -2.97 -3.39
N ILE A 157 8.45 -3.32 -2.10
CA ILE A 157 7.28 -3.67 -1.30
C ILE A 157 6.23 -2.54 -1.33
N ALA A 158 6.69 -1.29 -1.12
CA ALA A 158 5.80 -0.14 -1.07
C ALA A 158 5.07 0.08 -2.40
N HIS A 159 5.78 0.03 -3.52
CA HIS A 159 5.20 0.19 -4.85
C HIS A 159 4.31 -0.99 -5.23
N PHE A 160 4.77 -2.22 -5.01
CA PHE A 160 4.05 -3.44 -5.36
C PHE A 160 2.64 -3.47 -4.81
N CYS A 161 2.45 -3.12 -3.54
CA CYS A 161 1.15 -3.17 -2.88
C CYS A 161 0.09 -2.30 -3.58
N TRP A 162 0.51 -1.24 -4.27
CA TRP A 162 -0.37 -0.38 -5.05
C TRP A 162 -0.44 -0.80 -6.52
N VAL A 163 0.71 -1.06 -7.17
CA VAL A 163 0.76 -1.44 -8.60
C VAL A 163 -0.04 -2.70 -8.87
N ARG A 164 -0.02 -3.71 -7.97
CA ARG A 164 -0.83 -4.92 -8.11
C ARG A 164 -2.34 -4.67 -8.23
N THR A 165 -2.81 -3.49 -7.84
CA THR A 165 -4.22 -3.08 -7.94
C THR A 165 -4.49 -2.20 -9.16
N ALA A 166 -3.61 -2.21 -10.17
CA ALA A 166 -3.73 -1.38 -11.38
C ALA A 166 -5.07 -1.56 -12.09
N GLY A 167 -5.54 -2.81 -12.23
CA GLY A 167 -6.83 -3.14 -12.85
C GLY A 167 -8.00 -2.49 -12.11
N TRP A 168 -7.99 -2.47 -10.77
CA TRP A 168 -8.98 -1.77 -9.98
C TRP A 168 -8.95 -0.25 -10.22
N THR A 169 -7.76 0.33 -10.37
CA THR A 169 -7.59 1.76 -10.68
C THR A 169 -8.00 2.10 -12.13
N GLY A 170 -8.16 1.09 -12.99
CA GLY A 170 -8.49 1.28 -14.40
C GLY A 170 -7.27 1.53 -15.29
N VAL A 171 -6.11 1.01 -14.89
CA VAL A 171 -4.87 1.07 -15.68
C VAL A 171 -4.44 -0.34 -16.08
N ASP A 172 -4.25 -0.55 -17.39
CA ASP A 172 -3.73 -1.77 -17.94
C ASP A 172 -2.19 -1.80 -17.87
N LEU A 173 -1.64 -2.91 -17.42
CA LEU A 173 -0.19 -3.15 -17.36
C LEU A 173 0.36 -3.79 -18.63
N ALA A 174 -0.46 -4.29 -19.56
CA ALA A 174 -0.01 -4.95 -20.79
C ALA A 174 0.97 -4.10 -21.63
N PRO A 175 0.83 -2.76 -21.73
CA PRO A 175 1.80 -1.91 -22.43
C PRO A 175 3.12 -1.67 -21.65
N LEU A 176 3.27 -2.20 -20.43
CA LEU A 176 4.36 -1.94 -19.51
C LEU A 176 5.03 -3.28 -19.13
N PRO A 177 5.80 -3.90 -20.05
CA PRO A 177 6.28 -5.27 -19.89
C PRO A 177 7.26 -5.45 -18.73
N HIS A 178 8.09 -4.45 -18.43
CA HIS A 178 9.05 -4.53 -17.34
C HIS A 178 8.37 -4.40 -15.98
N LEU A 179 7.35 -3.53 -15.89
CA LEU A 179 6.54 -3.38 -14.69
C LEU A 179 5.69 -4.64 -14.44
N SER A 180 5.12 -5.23 -15.50
CA SER A 180 4.37 -6.49 -15.41
C SER A 180 5.26 -7.64 -14.91
N ARG A 181 6.44 -7.84 -15.53
CA ARG A 181 7.45 -8.82 -15.08
C ARG A 181 7.80 -8.65 -13.60
N TRP A 182 8.00 -7.41 -13.17
CA TRP A 182 8.36 -7.10 -11.78
C TRP A 182 7.21 -7.44 -10.81
N VAL A 183 5.96 -7.15 -11.17
CA VAL A 183 4.79 -7.56 -10.37
C VAL A 183 4.74 -9.08 -10.22
N ASP A 184 4.92 -9.83 -11.31
CA ASP A 184 4.90 -11.28 -11.31
C ASP A 184 6.02 -11.86 -10.45
N ALA A 185 7.23 -11.30 -10.54
CA ALA A 185 8.37 -11.72 -9.74
C ALA A 185 8.14 -11.50 -8.24
N ILE A 186 7.52 -10.40 -7.84
CA ILE A 186 7.24 -10.11 -6.43
C ILE A 186 6.08 -10.96 -5.92
N VAL A 187 5.01 -11.10 -6.67
CA VAL A 187 3.87 -11.92 -6.23
C VAL A 187 4.23 -13.39 -6.05
N ALA A 188 5.22 -13.89 -6.79
CA ALA A 188 5.69 -15.27 -6.67
C ALA A 188 6.48 -15.54 -5.39
N ARG A 189 6.90 -14.52 -4.64
CA ARG A 189 7.68 -14.68 -3.40
C ARG A 189 6.83 -15.29 -2.28
N PRO A 190 7.28 -16.36 -1.60
CA PRO A 190 6.49 -17.01 -0.56
C PRO A 190 6.11 -16.08 0.61
N ALA A 191 6.99 -15.18 1.00
CA ALA A 191 6.73 -14.19 2.05
C ALA A 191 5.66 -13.17 1.63
N VAL A 192 5.68 -12.73 0.38
CA VAL A 192 4.63 -11.86 -0.18
C VAL A 192 3.28 -12.56 -0.15
N GLN A 193 3.24 -13.84 -0.56
CA GLN A 193 2.01 -14.65 -0.51
C GLN A 193 1.43 -14.77 0.92
N ARG A 194 2.30 -14.92 1.94
CA ARG A 194 1.85 -14.94 3.34
C ARG A 194 1.37 -13.56 3.78
N GLY A 195 2.15 -12.50 3.51
CA GLY A 195 1.82 -11.13 3.91
C GLY A 195 0.52 -10.62 3.30
N LEU A 196 0.19 -11.03 2.07
CA LEU A 196 -1.08 -10.71 1.41
C LEU A 196 -2.31 -11.38 2.06
N LYS A 197 -2.12 -12.34 2.95
CA LYS A 197 -3.20 -12.97 3.74
C LYS A 197 -3.38 -12.34 5.12
N VAL A 198 -2.68 -11.25 5.42
CA VAL A 198 -2.73 -10.59 6.73
C VAL A 198 -3.27 -9.15 6.61
N PRO A 199 -4.45 -8.89 7.20
CA PRO A 199 -5.40 -9.86 7.79
C PRO A 199 -6.05 -10.71 6.70
N GLU A 200 -6.60 -11.85 7.10
CA GLU A 200 -7.02 -12.95 6.21
C GLU A 200 -8.11 -12.60 5.18
N VAL A 201 -8.75 -11.46 5.29
CA VAL A 201 -9.87 -11.07 4.43
C VAL A 201 -9.48 -9.99 3.45
N SER A 202 -9.48 -10.29 2.15
CA SER A 202 -9.41 -9.27 1.09
C SER A 202 -10.82 -8.81 0.73
N PRO A 203 -11.13 -7.51 0.85
CA PRO A 203 -12.46 -7.00 0.55
C PRO A 203 -12.73 -6.79 -0.95
N VAL A 204 -11.70 -6.72 -1.76
CA VAL A 204 -11.81 -6.50 -3.23
C VAL A 204 -11.45 -7.77 -3.97
N GLN A 205 -12.36 -8.23 -4.81
CA GLN A 205 -12.13 -9.34 -5.74
C GLN A 205 -11.89 -8.78 -7.14
N GLU A 206 -10.73 -9.03 -7.72
CA GLU A 206 -10.48 -8.69 -9.13
C GLU A 206 -11.47 -9.46 -10.01
N GLY A 207 -12.20 -8.71 -10.86
CA GLY A 207 -13.24 -9.28 -11.74
C GLY A 207 -14.54 -9.71 -11.04
N GLY A 208 -14.67 -9.51 -9.73
CA GLY A 208 -15.86 -9.86 -8.95
C GLY A 208 -16.83 -8.69 -8.76
N ASP A 209 -18.01 -9.00 -8.18
CA ASP A 209 -18.96 -7.97 -7.74
C ASP A 209 -18.47 -7.26 -6.48
N ASN A 210 -18.01 -6.04 -6.65
CA ASN A 210 -17.50 -5.19 -5.57
C ASN A 210 -18.54 -4.17 -5.06
N THR A 211 -19.82 -4.29 -5.43
CA THR A 211 -20.87 -3.34 -5.07
C THR A 211 -20.98 -3.12 -3.56
N ALA A 212 -20.96 -4.19 -2.77
CA ALA A 212 -21.01 -4.10 -1.32
C ALA A 212 -19.76 -3.41 -0.72
N PHE A 213 -18.58 -3.68 -1.27
CA PHE A 213 -17.35 -3.03 -0.87
C PHE A 213 -17.37 -1.53 -1.19
N ILE A 214 -17.81 -1.16 -2.39
CA ILE A 214 -17.95 0.24 -2.81
C ILE A 214 -18.91 0.98 -1.89
N ALA A 215 -20.08 0.40 -1.59
CA ALA A 215 -21.08 1.00 -0.71
C ALA A 215 -20.53 1.24 0.71
N ARG A 216 -19.84 0.25 1.28
CA ARG A 216 -19.18 0.37 2.59
C ARG A 216 -18.10 1.45 2.59
N THR A 217 -17.27 1.51 1.53
CA THR A 217 -16.20 2.50 1.40
C THR A 217 -16.77 3.91 1.26
N LYS A 218 -17.85 4.11 0.52
CA LYS A 218 -18.57 5.40 0.47
C LYS A 218 -19.03 5.87 1.84
N LYS A 219 -19.62 4.97 2.63
CA LYS A 219 -20.04 5.27 4.01
C LYS A 219 -18.84 5.65 4.89
N LEU A 220 -17.73 4.91 4.80
CA LEU A 220 -16.48 5.20 5.53
C LEU A 220 -15.91 6.58 5.21
N LEU A 221 -15.99 6.98 3.94
CA LEU A 221 -15.50 8.29 3.46
C LEU A 221 -16.49 9.44 3.73
N GLY A 222 -17.63 9.17 4.34
CA GLY A 222 -18.69 10.17 4.55
C GLY A 222 -19.38 10.61 3.25
N LEU A 223 -19.31 9.79 2.20
CA LEU A 223 -19.86 10.04 0.87
C LEU A 223 -21.20 9.33 0.64
N GLY A 224 -21.79 8.72 1.68
CA GLY A 224 -23.17 8.21 1.64
C GLY A 224 -24.17 9.35 1.49
N ALA A 225 -25.35 9.08 0.92
CA ALA A 225 -26.44 10.05 0.90
C ALA A 225 -26.60 10.62 2.31
N ARG A 226 -26.51 11.94 2.45
CA ARG A 226 -26.95 12.60 3.67
C ARG A 226 -28.45 12.31 3.74
N GLU A 227 -28.86 11.56 4.75
CA GLU A 227 -30.26 11.49 5.08
C GLU A 227 -30.72 12.91 5.31
N ALA A 228 -31.68 13.37 4.48
CA ALA A 228 -32.24 14.71 4.51
C ALA A 228 -33.10 14.88 5.76
#